data_4d12edb4d2cde559176ad68a93ce212c
#
_entry.id   4d12edb4d2cde559176ad68a93ce212c
#
_cell.length_a   1.000
_cell.length_b   1.000
_cell.length_c   1.000
_cell.angle_alpha   90.00
_cell.angle_beta   90.00
_cell.angle_gamma   90.00
#
_symmetry.space_group_name_H-M   'P 1'
#
loop_
_entity.id
_entity.type
_entity.pdbx_description
1 polymer ?
#
loop_
_entity_poly.entity_id
_entity_poly.type
_entity_poly.pdbx_seq_one_letter_code
_entity_poly.pdbx_strand_id
1 'polypeptide(L)'
;MSDSNNNLAGNIPNQPYPALKSLEPLLGTWEASGGFIEGTVTFEWLEGNYFLIQKVDLKHDNKSIKGIEYIGFDEDSQTLRSHYLDNHGSNFTYTWEIDGKTIHTWFGDKTSNNFFEGTFADNGNSYSGQWQWPGGGYKAIMTRIA
;
A
#
# COMPACT_ATOMS: atom_id res chain seq x y z
N MET A 1 -15.38 -14.02 -11.81
CA MET A 1 -14.65 -14.37 -12.51
C MET A 1 -13.98 -13.57 -13.58
N SER A 2 -13.19 -14.12 -14.19
CA SER A 2 -12.25 -13.41 -15.01
C SER A 2 -12.77 -12.94 -16.34
N ASP A 3 -13.99 -13.28 -16.74
CA ASP A 3 -14.51 -12.78 -18.00
C ASP A 3 -14.68 -11.26 -17.98
N SER A 4 -15.01 -10.68 -16.81
CA SER A 4 -15.10 -9.25 -16.70
C SER A 4 -13.76 -8.58 -17.00
N ASN A 5 -12.65 -9.17 -16.57
CA ASN A 5 -11.33 -8.62 -16.82
C ASN A 5 -10.97 -8.65 -18.30
N ASN A 6 -11.40 -9.69 -19.01
CA ASN A 6 -11.14 -9.77 -20.44
C ASN A 6 -11.90 -8.71 -21.22
N ASN A 7 -13.04 -8.29 -20.71
CA ASN A 7 -13.86 -7.26 -21.37
C ASN A 7 -13.35 -5.85 -21.10
N LEU A 8 -12.53 -5.66 -20.08
CA LEU A 8 -12.03 -4.33 -19.72
C LEU A 8 -11.18 -3.70 -20.81
N ALA A 9 -10.53 -4.51 -21.64
CA ALA A 9 -9.75 -3.99 -22.74
C ALA A 9 -10.61 -3.18 -23.72
N GLY A 10 -11.89 -3.52 -23.83
CA GLY A 10 -12.82 -2.78 -24.68
C GLY A 10 -13.68 -1.77 -23.93
N ASN A 11 -13.57 -1.71 -22.59
CA ASN A 11 -14.38 -0.85 -21.75
C ASN A 11 -13.50 -0.09 -20.77
N ILE A 12 -12.69 0.80 -21.30
CA ILE A 12 -11.78 1.61 -20.48
C ILE A 12 -12.62 2.54 -19.60
N PRO A 13 -12.39 2.57 -18.28
CA PRO A 13 -13.13 3.46 -17.38
C PRO A 13 -12.93 4.92 -17.78
N ASN A 14 -13.99 5.72 -17.66
CA ASN A 14 -13.93 7.14 -17.98
C ASN A 14 -13.30 7.98 -16.88
N GLN A 15 -13.33 7.47 -15.64
CA GLN A 15 -12.80 8.18 -14.49
C GLN A 15 -12.42 7.17 -13.43
N PRO A 16 -11.49 7.54 -12.53
CA PRO A 16 -11.09 6.65 -11.44
C PRO A 16 -12.25 6.30 -10.51
N TYR A 17 -12.19 5.11 -9.94
CA TYR A 17 -13.20 4.67 -8.97
C TYR A 17 -13.13 5.54 -7.71
N PRO A 18 -14.29 5.93 -7.14
CA PRO A 18 -14.29 6.79 -5.95
C PRO A 18 -13.49 6.26 -4.76
N ALA A 19 -13.42 4.94 -4.59
CA ALA A 19 -12.67 4.34 -3.49
C ALA A 19 -11.18 4.71 -3.51
N LEU A 20 -10.62 5.05 -4.67
CA LEU A 20 -9.22 5.43 -4.79
C LEU A 20 -8.90 6.71 -4.03
N LYS A 21 -9.89 7.58 -3.82
CA LYS A 21 -9.66 8.82 -3.06
C LYS A 21 -9.26 8.56 -1.62
N SER A 22 -9.63 7.43 -1.06
CA SER A 22 -9.25 7.09 0.32
C SER A 22 -7.75 6.93 0.48
N LEU A 23 -7.01 6.74 -0.63
CA LEU A 23 -5.56 6.61 -0.62
C LEU A 23 -4.83 7.96 -0.60
N GLU A 24 -5.53 9.07 -0.84
CA GLU A 24 -4.89 10.40 -0.94
C GLU A 24 -4.07 10.79 0.29
N PRO A 25 -4.45 10.43 1.51
CA PRO A 25 -3.61 10.74 2.68
C PRO A 25 -2.20 10.16 2.61
N LEU A 26 -1.97 9.14 1.80
CA LEU A 26 -0.64 8.54 1.65
C LEU A 26 0.29 9.33 0.73
N LEU A 27 -0.23 10.23 -0.11
CA LEU A 27 0.59 10.93 -1.10
C LEU A 27 1.76 11.66 -0.45
N GLY A 28 2.93 11.55 -1.07
CA GLY A 28 4.15 12.22 -0.62
C GLY A 28 5.26 11.25 -0.30
N THR A 29 6.32 11.77 0.30
CA THR A 29 7.49 10.98 0.69
C THR A 29 7.54 10.88 2.20
N TRP A 30 7.80 9.66 2.68
CA TRP A 30 7.78 9.33 4.10
C TRP A 30 9.08 8.68 4.51
N GLU A 31 9.58 9.03 5.68
CA GLU A 31 10.73 8.39 6.29
C GLU A 31 10.25 7.29 7.23
N ALA A 32 10.77 6.08 7.04
CA ALA A 32 10.42 4.93 7.88
C ALA A 32 11.39 4.85 9.06
N SER A 33 10.85 4.58 10.23
CA SER A 33 11.61 4.35 11.44
C SER A 33 10.87 3.32 12.30
N GLY A 34 11.41 2.98 13.44
CA GLY A 34 10.81 1.99 14.34
C GLY A 34 11.74 0.86 14.69
N GLY A 35 12.94 0.86 14.10
CA GLY A 35 14.00 -0.08 14.45
C GLY A 35 14.10 -1.32 13.56
N PHE A 36 12.99 -1.76 12.95
CA PHE A 36 13.03 -2.93 12.08
C PHE A 36 13.37 -2.54 10.64
N ILE A 37 12.76 -1.46 10.16
CA ILE A 37 13.03 -0.92 8.83
C ILE A 37 13.39 0.55 8.95
N GLU A 38 14.22 1.04 8.02
CA GLU A 38 14.55 2.45 7.91
C GLU A 38 14.75 2.80 6.44
N GLY A 39 14.55 4.06 6.10
CA GLY A 39 14.67 4.55 4.73
C GLY A 39 13.44 5.34 4.34
N THR A 40 13.11 5.33 3.04
CA THR A 40 12.01 6.16 2.53
C THR A 40 11.05 5.36 1.67
N VAL A 41 9.79 5.80 1.67
CA VAL A 41 8.80 5.36 0.69
C VAL A 41 8.15 6.60 0.11
N THR A 42 7.77 6.53 -1.17
CA THR A 42 7.10 7.62 -1.87
C THR A 42 5.84 7.09 -2.51
N PHE A 43 4.73 7.80 -2.27
CA PHE A 43 3.45 7.48 -2.90
C PHE A 43 3.12 8.58 -3.90
N GLU A 44 2.84 8.20 -5.12
CA GLU A 44 2.46 9.15 -6.17
C GLU A 44 1.46 8.50 -7.14
N TRP A 45 0.57 9.30 -7.70
CA TRP A 45 -0.36 8.79 -8.69
C TRP A 45 0.36 8.49 -10.01
N LEU A 46 0.02 7.33 -10.60
CA LEU A 46 0.29 7.13 -12.02
C LEU A 46 -0.61 8.10 -12.79
N GLU A 47 -0.13 8.61 -13.89
CA GLU A 47 -0.91 9.54 -14.72
C GLU A 47 -2.32 8.99 -14.96
N GLY A 48 -3.34 9.83 -14.73
CA GLY A 48 -4.74 9.44 -14.83
C GLY A 48 -5.40 9.11 -13.51
N ASN A 49 -4.60 8.85 -12.45
CA ASN A 49 -5.08 8.60 -11.08
C ASN A 49 -5.89 7.32 -10.92
N TYR A 50 -5.62 6.32 -11.75
CA TYR A 50 -6.24 5.00 -11.60
C TYR A 50 -5.42 4.08 -10.71
N PHE A 51 -4.14 4.38 -10.56
CA PHE A 51 -3.23 3.58 -9.71
C PHE A 51 -2.34 4.49 -8.90
N LEU A 52 -2.22 4.16 -7.62
CA LEU A 52 -1.25 4.80 -6.74
C LEU A 52 0.02 3.95 -6.78
N ILE A 53 1.15 4.60 -6.98
CA ILE A 53 2.44 3.92 -7.02
C ILE A 53 3.15 4.19 -5.71
N GLN A 54 3.60 3.12 -5.03
CA GLN A 54 4.50 3.22 -3.90
C GLN A 54 5.90 2.80 -4.35
N LYS A 55 6.87 3.70 -4.16
CA LYS A 55 8.28 3.40 -4.40
C LYS A 55 8.94 3.20 -3.05
N VAL A 56 9.64 2.08 -2.89
CA VAL A 56 10.22 1.65 -1.62
C VAL A 56 11.72 1.66 -1.73
N ASP A 57 12.39 2.32 -0.78
CA ASP A 57 13.84 2.35 -0.66
C ASP A 57 14.19 2.22 0.82
N LEU A 58 14.22 0.99 1.30
CA LEU A 58 14.34 0.69 2.71
C LEU A 58 15.56 -0.19 3.00
N LYS A 59 15.94 -0.23 4.26
CA LYS A 59 16.96 -1.15 4.77
C LYS A 59 16.41 -1.93 5.95
N HIS A 60 16.80 -3.20 5.99
CA HIS A 60 16.53 -4.08 7.11
C HIS A 60 17.76 -4.99 7.28
N ASP A 61 18.40 -4.95 8.46
CA ASP A 61 19.60 -5.75 8.75
C ASP A 61 20.68 -5.60 7.67
N ASN A 62 20.96 -4.35 7.28
CA ASN A 62 21.94 -4.02 6.22
C ASN A 62 21.54 -4.51 4.83
N LYS A 63 20.36 -5.07 4.65
CA LYS A 63 19.85 -5.43 3.33
C LYS A 63 19.12 -4.26 2.74
N SER A 64 19.46 -3.91 1.50
CA SER A 64 18.78 -2.87 0.74
C SER A 64 17.56 -3.48 0.08
N ILE A 65 16.39 -2.89 0.33
CA ILE A 65 15.12 -3.31 -0.24
C ILE A 65 14.62 -2.19 -1.15
N LYS A 66 14.62 -2.44 -2.45
CA LYS A 66 14.12 -1.47 -3.44
C LYS A 66 12.99 -2.12 -4.20
N GLY A 67 11.83 -1.51 -4.12
CA GLY A 67 10.64 -2.11 -4.70
C GLY A 67 9.65 -1.09 -5.20
N ILE A 68 8.62 -1.62 -5.84
CA ILE A 68 7.54 -0.82 -6.37
C ILE A 68 6.23 -1.58 -6.14
N GLU A 69 5.19 -0.83 -5.79
CA GLU A 69 3.86 -1.39 -5.57
C GLU A 69 2.85 -0.54 -6.34
N TYR A 70 1.93 -1.21 -7.04
CA TYR A 70 0.82 -0.55 -7.73
C TYR A 70 -0.46 -0.89 -7.00
N ILE A 71 -1.19 0.14 -6.55
CA ILE A 71 -2.44 -0.01 -5.83
C ILE A 71 -3.58 0.51 -6.69
N GLY A 72 -4.55 -0.32 -6.96
CA GLY A 72 -5.71 0.04 -7.77
C GLY A 72 -6.99 -0.54 -7.23
N PHE A 73 -8.11 -0.22 -7.88
CA PHE A 73 -9.40 -0.77 -7.50
C PHE A 73 -9.68 -2.04 -8.27
N ASP A 74 -10.02 -3.11 -7.54
CA ASP A 74 -10.35 -4.40 -8.12
C ASP A 74 -11.87 -4.56 -8.17
N GLU A 75 -12.43 -4.63 -9.38
CA GLU A 75 -13.87 -4.74 -9.56
C GLU A 75 -14.44 -6.05 -9.03
N ASP A 76 -13.69 -7.14 -9.17
CA ASP A 76 -14.20 -8.45 -8.77
C ASP A 76 -14.43 -8.52 -7.26
N SER A 77 -13.49 -7.99 -6.47
CA SER A 77 -13.60 -8.03 -5.01
C SER A 77 -14.21 -6.75 -4.43
N GLN A 78 -14.35 -5.68 -5.25
CA GLN A 78 -14.81 -4.37 -4.80
C GLN A 78 -13.91 -3.79 -3.70
N THR A 79 -12.58 -4.07 -3.79
CA THR A 79 -11.60 -3.59 -2.82
C THR A 79 -10.42 -2.97 -3.55
N LEU A 80 -9.60 -2.24 -2.78
CA LEU A 80 -8.32 -1.76 -3.28
C LEU A 80 -7.31 -2.91 -3.16
N ARG A 81 -6.72 -3.29 -4.30
CA ARG A 81 -5.75 -4.37 -4.37
C ARG A 81 -4.44 -3.85 -4.91
N SER A 82 -3.36 -4.46 -4.48
CA SER A 82 -2.04 -4.05 -4.93
C SER A 82 -1.16 -5.23 -5.29
N HIS A 83 -0.10 -4.92 -6.02
CA HIS A 83 0.93 -5.87 -6.39
C HIS A 83 2.29 -5.24 -6.08
N TYR A 84 3.09 -5.90 -5.26
CA TYR A 84 4.38 -5.45 -4.80
C TYR A 84 5.49 -6.34 -5.34
N LEU A 85 6.55 -5.71 -5.86
CA LEU A 85 7.73 -6.38 -6.43
C LEU A 85 8.98 -5.69 -5.92
N ASP A 86 10.02 -6.46 -5.58
CA ASP A 86 11.27 -5.84 -5.13
C ASP A 86 12.52 -6.57 -5.63
N ASN A 87 13.67 -6.00 -5.27
CA ASN A 87 14.98 -6.48 -5.70
C ASN A 87 15.41 -7.80 -5.05
N HIS A 88 14.60 -8.36 -4.16
CA HIS A 88 14.81 -9.68 -3.58
C HIS A 88 13.87 -10.72 -4.18
N GLY A 89 13.12 -10.34 -5.21
CA GLY A 89 12.21 -11.25 -5.86
C GLY A 89 10.87 -11.40 -5.18
N SER A 90 10.55 -10.52 -4.23
CA SER A 90 9.22 -10.51 -3.63
C SER A 90 8.19 -10.24 -4.71
N ASN A 91 7.07 -10.96 -4.65
CA ASN A 91 6.01 -10.89 -5.64
C ASN A 91 4.72 -11.17 -4.88
N PHE A 92 4.18 -10.12 -4.26
CA PHE A 92 3.07 -10.26 -3.32
C PHE A 92 1.89 -9.40 -3.74
N THR A 93 0.71 -9.85 -3.37
CA THR A 93 -0.52 -9.07 -3.53
C THR A 93 -1.09 -8.73 -2.15
N TYR A 94 -1.71 -7.56 -2.07
CA TYR A 94 -2.29 -7.06 -0.81
C TYR A 94 -3.67 -6.48 -1.07
N THR A 95 -4.46 -6.39 0.00
CA THR A 95 -5.71 -5.64 0.01
C THR A 95 -5.54 -4.47 0.96
N TRP A 96 -6.01 -3.29 0.56
CA TRP A 96 -5.87 -2.04 1.32
C TRP A 96 -7.23 -1.50 1.71
N GLU A 97 -7.30 -0.91 2.90
CA GLU A 97 -8.48 -0.16 3.33
C GLU A 97 -8.02 0.99 4.21
N ILE A 98 -8.43 2.20 3.87
CA ILE A 98 -8.22 3.37 4.71
C ILE A 98 -9.60 3.91 5.08
N ASP A 99 -9.92 3.90 6.36
CA ASP A 99 -11.20 4.36 6.88
C ASP A 99 -10.91 5.42 7.93
N GLY A 100 -11.18 6.68 7.60
CA GLY A 100 -10.83 7.80 8.45
C GLY A 100 -9.32 7.85 8.64
N LYS A 101 -8.87 7.67 9.88
CA LYS A 101 -7.44 7.69 10.20
C LYS A 101 -6.83 6.30 10.28
N THR A 102 -7.60 5.25 10.08
CA THR A 102 -7.13 3.89 10.22
C THR A 102 -6.71 3.31 8.88
N ILE A 103 -5.52 2.72 8.86
CA ILE A 103 -4.96 2.06 7.68
C ILE A 103 -4.92 0.57 7.94
N HIS A 104 -5.48 -0.22 7.02
CA HIS A 104 -5.32 -1.66 7.02
C HIS A 104 -4.73 -2.13 5.72
N THR A 105 -3.74 -3.01 5.79
CA THR A 105 -3.19 -3.67 4.61
C THR A 105 -3.07 -5.15 4.93
N TRP A 106 -3.78 -5.98 4.17
CA TRP A 106 -3.75 -7.44 4.37
C TRP A 106 -2.93 -8.08 3.28
N PHE A 107 -2.08 -9.02 3.64
CA PHE A 107 -1.42 -9.89 2.69
C PHE A 107 -2.49 -10.77 2.05
N GLY A 108 -2.67 -10.66 0.73
CA GLY A 108 -3.76 -11.34 0.06
C GLY A 108 -5.09 -10.60 0.25
N ASP A 109 -5.98 -11.13 1.04
CA ASP A 109 -7.31 -10.54 1.26
C ASP A 109 -7.60 -10.32 2.75
N LYS A 110 -8.78 -9.76 3.03
CA LYS A 110 -9.16 -9.35 4.39
C LYS A 110 -9.28 -10.49 5.40
N THR A 111 -9.23 -11.74 4.96
CA THR A 111 -9.26 -12.89 5.86
C THR A 111 -7.87 -13.27 6.37
N SER A 112 -6.83 -12.63 5.85
CA SER A 112 -5.45 -12.96 6.20
C SER A 112 -5.13 -12.61 7.64
N ASN A 113 -4.34 -13.47 8.29
CA ASN A 113 -3.77 -13.18 9.60
C ASN A 113 -2.37 -12.56 9.51
N ASN A 114 -1.98 -12.13 8.31
CA ASN A 114 -0.75 -11.37 8.07
C ASN A 114 -1.19 -10.01 7.55
N PHE A 115 -1.07 -8.97 8.38
CA PHE A 115 -1.61 -7.65 8.02
C PHE A 115 -0.89 -6.53 8.77
N PHE A 116 -1.02 -5.34 8.21
CA PHE A 116 -0.61 -4.09 8.85
C PHE A 116 -1.85 -3.35 9.32
N GLU A 117 -1.79 -2.82 10.53
CA GLU A 117 -2.82 -1.92 11.04
C GLU A 117 -2.12 -0.68 11.61
N GLY A 118 -2.54 0.49 11.16
CA GLY A 118 -1.93 1.73 11.59
C GLY A 118 -2.92 2.88 11.68
N THR A 119 -2.44 4.00 12.19
CA THR A 119 -3.27 5.19 12.42
C THR A 119 -2.49 6.44 12.02
N PHE A 120 -3.13 7.32 11.25
CA PHE A 120 -2.58 8.65 10.96
C PHE A 120 -2.68 9.54 12.19
N ALA A 121 -1.65 10.37 12.40
CA ALA A 121 -1.73 11.46 13.35
C ALA A 121 -2.76 12.50 12.88
N ASP A 122 -3.24 13.32 13.81
CA ASP A 122 -4.28 14.31 13.51
C ASP A 122 -3.89 15.28 12.38
N ASN A 123 -2.60 15.64 12.29
CA ASN A 123 -2.13 16.54 11.25
C ASN A 123 -1.83 15.85 9.92
N GLY A 124 -1.96 14.52 9.86
CA GLY A 124 -1.72 13.76 8.63
C GLY A 124 -0.25 13.62 8.25
N ASN A 125 0.69 14.09 9.07
CA ASN A 125 2.12 14.11 8.73
C ASN A 125 2.91 12.94 9.31
N SER A 126 2.24 12.03 9.97
CA SER A 126 2.84 10.76 10.40
C SER A 126 1.76 9.69 10.49
N TYR A 127 2.18 8.45 10.38
CA TYR A 127 1.33 7.34 10.75
C TYR A 127 2.22 6.26 11.35
N SER A 128 1.64 5.49 12.25
CA SER A 128 2.36 4.40 12.89
C SER A 128 1.45 3.21 13.03
N GLY A 129 2.05 2.05 13.01
CA GLY A 129 1.28 0.83 13.13
C GLY A 129 2.19 -0.37 13.25
N GLN A 130 1.60 -1.52 13.04
CA GLN A 130 2.28 -2.77 13.26
C GLN A 130 1.91 -3.78 12.20
N TRP A 131 2.92 -4.40 11.60
CA TRP A 131 2.75 -5.62 10.85
C TRP A 131 2.63 -6.77 11.84
N GLN A 132 1.70 -7.67 11.60
CA GLN A 132 1.42 -8.80 12.47
C GLN A 132 1.21 -10.05 11.64
N TRP A 133 1.83 -11.15 12.05
CA TRP A 133 1.61 -12.46 11.45
C TRP A 133 1.76 -13.51 12.56
N PRO A 134 1.28 -14.74 12.36
CA PRO A 134 1.43 -15.78 13.39
C PRO A 134 2.89 -15.95 13.80
N GLY A 135 3.17 -15.71 15.07
CA GLY A 135 4.52 -15.87 15.62
C GLY A 135 5.40 -14.65 15.54
N GLY A 136 4.94 -13.53 14.96
CA GLY A 136 5.81 -12.37 14.86
C GLY A 136 5.12 -11.09 14.43
N GLY A 137 5.95 -10.08 14.19
CA GLY A 137 5.50 -8.78 13.74
C GLY A 137 6.56 -7.73 13.96
N TYR A 138 6.32 -6.51 13.48
CA TYR A 138 7.19 -5.39 13.77
C TYR A 138 6.43 -4.08 13.67
N LYS A 139 6.92 -3.09 14.43
CA LYS A 139 6.35 -1.74 14.45
C LYS A 139 6.98 -0.90 13.34
N ALA A 140 6.17 -0.07 12.71
CA ALA A 140 6.64 0.88 11.71
C ALA A 140 6.11 2.26 12.05
N ILE A 141 6.98 3.26 11.95
CA ILE A 141 6.65 4.67 12.12
C ILE A 141 7.03 5.37 10.84
N MET A 142 6.07 6.10 10.25
CA MET A 142 6.27 6.81 9.00
C MET A 142 6.06 8.29 9.24
N THR A 143 7.05 9.10 8.87
CA THR A 143 7.01 10.54 9.04
C THR A 143 7.15 11.21 7.68
N ARG A 144 6.20 12.09 7.34
CA ARG A 144 6.23 12.80 6.05
C ARG A 144 7.40 13.76 6.01
N ILE A 145 8.18 13.68 4.92
CA ILE A 145 9.32 14.57 4.72
C ILE A 145 9.19 15.41 3.44
N ALA A 146 8.24 15.04 2.58
CA ALA A 146 7.99 15.87 1.38
C ALA A 146 6.60 15.65 0.76
#